data_5be03f664c8f143d13fe1fda4e43f2cc
#
_entry.id   5be03f664c8f143d13fe1fda4e43f2cc
#
_cell.length_a   1.000
_cell.length_b   1.000
_cell.length_c   1.000
_cell.angle_alpha   90.00
_cell.angle_beta   90.00
_cell.angle_gamma   90.00
#
_symmetry.space_group_name_H-M   'P 1'
#
loop_
_entity.id
_entity.type
_entity.pdbx_description
1 polymer ?
#
loop_
_entity_poly.entity_id
_entity_poly.type
_entity_poly.pdbx_seq_one_letter_code
_entity_poly.pdbx_strand_id
1 'polypeptide(L)'
;AFLGFQKVMTSATQKSRQIKEAMEKDPAKTSPEAKKKYSARFDQIDKEVRDHIAGLCKQFPNSALATFANFTLSVPTPDFSKEIPENTPNRDFEIQKKEYLFSKAHYWDNTNFQDSTLIRTPIFKSKLDEFFNTRVLMIPDSVYKESVNIIEKSRGCKAMFRYLVSYCFNYALSNKYMGMDAAFVYLAKKYYLTGEADWVDKKTLENIEREVILTQYNLIGLKAQELKLPTMDGDWVSLYETEAPFTLLLFWEADCGHCKKQVPQIKTGLLDKFKPYGFKVFAVHTQNDKEKWENFVTEHELFDFINCWDPQNQTNFRVYYHIDSTPVMYLLDK
;
A
#
# COMPACT_ATOMS: atom_id res chain seq x y z
N ALA A 1 0.32 32.23 -24.47
CA ALA A 1 -0.63 31.27 -23.92
C ALA A 1 -0.22 30.79 -22.52
N PHE A 2 0.98 30.19 -22.33
CA PHE A 2 1.42 29.65 -21.04
C PHE A 2 1.48 30.69 -19.92
N LEU A 3 2.03 31.87 -20.18
CA LEU A 3 2.04 32.97 -19.19
C LEU A 3 0.62 33.44 -18.81
N GLY A 4 -0.33 33.41 -19.75
CA GLY A 4 -1.76 33.68 -19.47
C GLY A 4 -2.35 32.65 -18.52
N PHE A 5 -2.15 31.35 -18.81
CA PHE A 5 -2.56 30.25 -17.94
C PHE A 5 -1.96 30.40 -16.51
N GLN A 6 -0.64 30.64 -16.42
CA GLN A 6 0.04 30.80 -15.14
C GLN A 6 -0.54 31.97 -14.32
N LYS A 7 -0.81 33.09 -14.97
CA LYS A 7 -1.44 34.26 -14.30
C LYS A 7 -2.83 33.92 -13.73
N VAL A 8 -3.65 33.19 -14.49
CA VAL A 8 -5.00 32.79 -14.02
C VAL A 8 -4.88 31.83 -12.84
N MET A 9 -4.00 30.83 -12.90
CA MET A 9 -3.80 29.88 -11.81
C MET A 9 -3.27 30.56 -10.55
N THR A 10 -2.32 31.48 -10.68
CA THR A 10 -1.80 32.27 -9.55
C THR A 10 -2.88 33.15 -8.91
N SER A 11 -3.69 33.82 -9.75
CA SER A 11 -4.82 34.63 -9.28
C SER A 11 -5.87 33.78 -8.55
N ALA A 12 -6.21 32.61 -9.10
CA ALA A 12 -7.16 31.69 -8.49
C ALA A 12 -6.66 31.19 -7.12
N THR A 13 -5.37 30.82 -7.01
CA THR A 13 -4.73 30.41 -5.76
C THR A 13 -4.77 31.54 -4.72
N GLN A 14 -4.46 32.78 -5.13
CA GLN A 14 -4.49 33.94 -4.24
C GLN A 14 -5.91 34.25 -3.77
N LYS A 15 -6.90 34.25 -4.66
CA LYS A 15 -8.33 34.43 -4.32
C LYS A 15 -8.81 33.35 -3.34
N SER A 16 -8.47 32.07 -3.61
CA SER A 16 -8.85 30.95 -2.75
C SER A 16 -8.24 31.06 -1.36
N ARG A 17 -6.98 31.52 -1.26
CA ARG A 17 -6.31 31.78 0.02
C ARG A 17 -7.02 32.89 0.81
N GLN A 18 -7.37 34.00 0.15
CA GLN A 18 -8.11 35.09 0.78
C GLN A 18 -9.49 34.65 1.30
N ILE A 19 -10.18 33.77 0.56
CA ILE A 19 -11.47 33.23 1.01
C ILE A 19 -11.28 32.34 2.25
N LYS A 20 -10.26 31.49 2.28
CA LYS A 20 -9.93 30.65 3.45
C LYS A 20 -9.61 31.49 4.68
N GLU A 21 -8.77 32.51 4.53
CA GLU A 21 -8.42 33.41 5.61
C GLU A 21 -9.65 34.19 6.14
N ALA A 22 -10.54 34.62 5.26
CA ALA A 22 -11.78 35.27 5.64
C ALA A 22 -12.73 34.29 6.37
N MET A 23 -12.83 33.05 5.88
CA MET A 23 -13.66 32.01 6.51
C MET A 23 -13.13 31.63 7.90
N GLU A 24 -11.82 31.54 8.08
CA GLU A 24 -11.22 31.23 9.39
C GLU A 24 -11.50 32.30 10.44
N LYS A 25 -11.55 33.56 10.03
CA LYS A 25 -11.84 34.73 10.90
C LYS A 25 -13.33 34.94 11.13
N ASP A 26 -14.21 34.27 10.42
CA ASP A 26 -15.67 34.44 10.53
C ASP A 26 -16.20 33.67 11.74
N PRO A 27 -16.75 34.34 12.77
CA PRO A 27 -17.34 33.66 13.92
C PRO A 27 -18.53 32.75 13.55
N ALA A 28 -19.23 33.06 12.47
CA ALA A 28 -20.38 32.32 11.98
C ALA A 28 -20.02 31.22 10.94
N LYS A 29 -18.74 30.88 10.75
CA LYS A 29 -18.22 29.95 9.70
C LYS A 29 -18.91 28.58 9.64
N THR A 30 -19.50 28.15 10.75
CA THR A 30 -20.21 26.87 10.84
C THR A 30 -21.69 26.96 10.47
N SER A 31 -22.24 28.20 10.35
CA SER A 31 -23.65 28.39 9.98
C SER A 31 -23.94 27.96 8.53
N PRO A 32 -25.16 27.47 8.22
CA PRO A 32 -25.53 27.10 6.86
C PRO A 32 -25.35 28.24 5.84
N GLU A 33 -25.67 29.49 6.26
CA GLU A 33 -25.55 30.66 5.41
C GLU A 33 -24.09 31.01 5.10
N ALA A 34 -23.20 30.94 6.09
CA ALA A 34 -21.78 31.17 5.90
C ALA A 34 -21.15 30.10 4.99
N LYS A 35 -21.46 28.82 5.24
CA LYS A 35 -21.03 27.70 4.38
C LYS A 35 -21.45 27.92 2.93
N LYS A 36 -22.71 28.24 2.69
CA LYS A 36 -23.23 28.53 1.34
C LYS A 36 -22.54 29.71 0.69
N LYS A 37 -22.30 30.80 1.45
CA LYS A 37 -21.60 32.00 0.96
C LYS A 37 -20.16 31.69 0.53
N TYR A 38 -19.42 30.96 1.34
CA TYR A 38 -18.02 30.62 1.02
C TYR A 38 -17.93 29.58 -0.11
N SER A 39 -18.81 28.57 -0.15
CA SER A 39 -18.90 27.62 -1.26
C SER A 39 -19.14 28.33 -2.58
N ALA A 40 -20.12 29.21 -2.66
CA ALA A 40 -20.41 29.98 -3.88
C ALA A 40 -19.22 30.80 -4.40
N ARG A 41 -18.36 31.30 -3.47
CA ARG A 41 -17.14 32.04 -3.86
C ARG A 41 -16.05 31.10 -4.41
N PHE A 42 -15.90 29.91 -3.87
CA PHE A 42 -15.01 28.89 -4.44
C PHE A 42 -15.52 28.42 -5.80
N ASP A 43 -16.82 28.15 -5.93
CA ASP A 43 -17.45 27.75 -7.20
C ASP A 43 -17.24 28.78 -8.31
N GLN A 44 -17.26 30.08 -7.96
CA GLN A 44 -16.98 31.15 -8.92
C GLN A 44 -15.52 31.10 -9.41
N ILE A 45 -14.56 30.90 -8.51
CA ILE A 45 -13.13 30.76 -8.90
C ILE A 45 -12.94 29.53 -9.78
N ASP A 46 -13.51 28.41 -9.40
CA ASP A 46 -13.44 27.18 -10.17
C ASP A 46 -14.04 27.34 -11.57
N LYS A 47 -15.14 28.05 -11.70
CA LYS A 47 -15.74 28.37 -12.98
C LYS A 47 -14.83 29.24 -13.84
N GLU A 48 -14.25 30.31 -13.30
CA GLU A 48 -13.30 31.17 -14.02
C GLU A 48 -12.10 30.38 -14.55
N VAL A 49 -11.55 29.46 -13.74
CA VAL A 49 -10.43 28.59 -14.14
C VAL A 49 -10.86 27.63 -15.25
N ARG A 50 -12.01 26.95 -15.11
CA ARG A 50 -12.52 26.03 -16.13
C ARG A 50 -12.80 26.74 -17.46
N ASP A 51 -13.45 27.89 -17.43
CA ASP A 51 -13.77 28.65 -18.63
C ASP A 51 -12.49 29.08 -19.36
N HIS A 52 -11.46 29.52 -18.61
CA HIS A 52 -10.15 29.86 -19.17
C HIS A 52 -9.48 28.63 -19.82
N ILE A 53 -9.44 27.50 -19.15
CA ILE A 53 -8.83 26.25 -19.65
C ILE A 53 -9.60 25.76 -20.88
N ALA A 54 -10.92 25.78 -20.87
CA ALA A 54 -11.74 25.43 -22.02
C ALA A 54 -11.43 26.32 -23.23
N GLY A 55 -11.22 27.63 -23.02
CA GLY A 55 -10.75 28.56 -24.06
C GLY A 55 -9.37 28.20 -24.59
N LEU A 56 -8.43 27.86 -23.72
CA LEU A 56 -7.08 27.40 -24.13
C LEU A 56 -7.13 26.12 -24.96
N CYS A 57 -7.91 25.14 -24.54
CA CYS A 57 -8.08 23.88 -25.26
C CYS A 57 -8.69 24.08 -26.67
N LYS A 58 -9.62 25.03 -26.80
CA LYS A 58 -10.18 25.40 -28.10
C LYS A 58 -9.16 26.13 -29.00
N GLN A 59 -8.37 27.02 -28.43
CA GLN A 59 -7.39 27.81 -29.17
C GLN A 59 -6.16 26.99 -29.56
N PHE A 60 -5.75 26.04 -28.75
CA PHE A 60 -4.54 25.21 -28.94
C PHE A 60 -4.86 23.71 -28.78
N PRO A 61 -5.73 23.15 -29.63
CA PRO A 61 -6.10 21.75 -29.54
C PRO A 61 -4.86 20.85 -29.73
N ASN A 62 -4.81 19.76 -28.97
CA ASN A 62 -3.72 18.77 -28.98
C ASN A 62 -2.31 19.31 -28.64
N SER A 63 -2.21 20.50 -28.04
CA SER A 63 -0.95 21.02 -27.55
C SER A 63 -0.62 20.50 -26.16
N ALA A 64 0.69 20.42 -25.85
CA ALA A 64 1.17 20.08 -24.51
C ALA A 64 0.58 21.01 -23.41
N LEU A 65 0.34 22.29 -23.77
CA LEU A 65 -0.30 23.25 -22.87
C LEU A 65 -1.77 22.88 -22.58
N ALA A 66 -2.52 22.50 -23.60
CA ALA A 66 -3.92 22.08 -23.43
C ALA A 66 -4.02 20.80 -22.57
N THR A 67 -3.15 19.80 -22.86
CA THR A 67 -3.05 18.58 -22.06
C THR A 67 -2.73 18.90 -20.60
N PHE A 68 -1.70 19.73 -20.37
CA PHE A 68 -1.30 20.13 -19.04
C PHE A 68 -2.40 20.91 -18.31
N ALA A 69 -2.99 21.90 -18.95
CA ALA A 69 -4.06 22.72 -18.35
C ALA A 69 -5.28 21.88 -17.99
N ASN A 70 -5.74 21.03 -18.90
CA ASN A 70 -6.87 20.13 -18.66
C ASN A 70 -6.59 19.15 -17.49
N PHE A 71 -5.37 18.63 -17.41
CA PHE A 71 -4.94 17.74 -16.33
C PHE A 71 -5.04 18.38 -14.94
N THR A 72 -4.93 19.72 -14.84
CA THR A 72 -5.06 20.42 -13.55
C THR A 72 -6.50 20.51 -13.05
N LEU A 73 -7.49 20.24 -13.91
CA LEU A 73 -8.91 20.29 -13.54
C LEU A 73 -9.31 19.05 -12.72
N SER A 74 -10.10 19.28 -11.69
CA SER A 74 -10.88 18.25 -11.02
C SER A 74 -12.33 18.25 -11.51
N VAL A 75 -13.00 17.11 -11.46
CA VAL A 75 -14.45 17.03 -11.72
C VAL A 75 -15.18 17.49 -10.45
N PRO A 76 -16.10 18.46 -10.54
CA PRO A 76 -16.87 18.89 -9.39
C PRO A 76 -17.73 17.77 -8.82
N THR A 77 -17.68 17.57 -7.53
CA THR A 77 -18.54 16.60 -6.86
C THR A 77 -19.97 17.14 -6.77
N PRO A 78 -20.98 16.40 -7.25
CA PRO A 78 -22.39 16.80 -7.10
C PRO A 78 -22.82 16.87 -5.63
N ASP A 79 -23.84 17.66 -5.35
CA ASP A 79 -24.50 17.66 -4.04
C ASP A 79 -25.42 16.45 -3.90
N PHE A 80 -24.94 15.40 -3.23
CA PHE A 80 -25.70 14.18 -2.99
C PHE A 80 -26.69 14.28 -1.82
N SER A 81 -26.73 15.40 -1.09
CA SER A 81 -27.65 15.59 0.03
C SER A 81 -29.11 15.50 -0.37
N LYS A 82 -29.43 15.83 -1.63
CA LYS A 82 -30.77 15.78 -2.19
C LYS A 82 -31.21 14.36 -2.61
N GLU A 83 -30.27 13.46 -2.79
CA GLU A 83 -30.54 12.08 -3.21
C GLU A 83 -30.75 11.13 -2.04
N ILE A 84 -30.33 11.53 -0.83
CA ILE A 84 -30.39 10.70 0.36
C ILE A 84 -31.51 11.23 1.28
N PRO A 85 -32.55 10.42 1.53
CA PRO A 85 -33.68 10.82 2.39
C PRO A 85 -33.23 11.29 3.77
N GLU A 86 -33.96 12.23 4.36
CA GLU A 86 -33.62 12.81 5.69
C GLU A 86 -33.65 11.78 6.82
N ASN A 87 -34.51 10.75 6.69
CA ASN A 87 -34.66 9.68 7.67
C ASN A 87 -33.69 8.50 7.49
N THR A 88 -32.70 8.62 6.59
CA THR A 88 -31.70 7.57 6.36
C THR A 88 -30.79 7.44 7.59
N PRO A 89 -30.61 6.23 8.17
CA PRO A 89 -29.65 6.01 9.24
C PRO A 89 -28.25 6.44 8.80
N ASN A 90 -27.53 7.18 9.66
CA ASN A 90 -26.19 7.70 9.36
C ASN A 90 -26.09 8.50 8.05
N ARG A 91 -27.11 9.32 7.78
CA ARG A 91 -27.26 10.08 6.53
C ARG A 91 -26.00 10.82 6.09
N ASP A 92 -25.30 11.48 6.99
CA ASP A 92 -24.07 12.21 6.69
C ASP A 92 -22.96 11.28 6.19
N PHE A 93 -22.88 10.08 6.76
CA PHE A 93 -21.93 9.05 6.30
C PHE A 93 -22.27 8.56 4.88
N GLU A 94 -23.55 8.35 4.57
CA GLU A 94 -23.97 7.92 3.22
C GLU A 94 -23.75 9.02 2.17
N ILE A 95 -23.91 10.30 2.54
CA ILE A 95 -23.56 11.44 1.68
C ILE A 95 -22.05 11.43 1.40
N GLN A 96 -21.22 11.42 2.45
CA GLN A 96 -19.76 11.41 2.32
C GLN A 96 -19.25 10.21 1.53
N LYS A 97 -19.84 9.04 1.71
CA LYS A 97 -19.51 7.82 0.97
C LYS A 97 -19.82 7.99 -0.54
N LYS A 98 -20.96 8.56 -0.90
CA LYS A 98 -21.29 8.87 -2.32
C LYS A 98 -20.32 9.88 -2.91
N GLU A 99 -20.02 10.95 -2.19
CA GLU A 99 -19.05 11.98 -2.60
C GLU A 99 -17.66 11.37 -2.82
N TYR A 100 -17.20 10.53 -1.88
CA TYR A 100 -15.93 9.81 -2.00
C TYR A 100 -15.89 8.89 -3.22
N LEU A 101 -16.94 8.06 -3.41
CA LEU A 101 -17.00 7.14 -4.54
C LEU A 101 -17.05 7.89 -5.88
N PHE A 102 -17.81 8.97 -5.97
CA PHE A 102 -17.86 9.85 -7.14
C PHE A 102 -16.48 10.47 -7.41
N SER A 103 -15.88 11.10 -6.41
CA SER A 103 -14.55 11.72 -6.52
C SER A 103 -13.48 10.72 -6.96
N LYS A 104 -13.53 9.49 -6.44
CA LYS A 104 -12.62 8.42 -6.85
C LYS A 104 -12.85 7.99 -8.29
N ALA A 105 -14.11 7.77 -8.68
CA ALA A 105 -14.46 7.29 -10.02
C ALA A 105 -14.06 8.30 -11.12
N HIS A 106 -14.20 9.61 -10.82
CA HIS A 106 -13.95 10.71 -11.76
C HIS A 106 -12.57 11.38 -11.59
N TYR A 107 -11.69 10.82 -10.76
CA TYR A 107 -10.40 11.44 -10.45
C TYR A 107 -9.52 11.62 -11.69
N TRP A 108 -9.61 10.71 -12.64
CA TRP A 108 -8.76 10.64 -13.83
C TRP A 108 -9.46 11.12 -15.12
N ASP A 109 -10.68 11.64 -15.07
CA ASP A 109 -11.46 12.01 -16.27
C ASP A 109 -10.76 13.06 -17.14
N ASN A 110 -10.05 13.99 -16.52
CA ASN A 110 -9.28 15.02 -17.21
C ASN A 110 -7.84 14.59 -17.55
N THR A 111 -7.55 13.28 -17.54
CA THR A 111 -6.22 12.74 -17.78
C THR A 111 -6.17 11.97 -19.08
N ASN A 112 -5.36 12.45 -20.04
CA ASN A 112 -5.06 11.67 -21.23
C ASN A 112 -3.86 10.75 -20.99
N PHE A 113 -4.12 9.49 -20.68
CA PHE A 113 -3.08 8.47 -20.49
C PHE A 113 -2.35 8.06 -21.78
N GLN A 114 -2.78 8.57 -22.93
CA GLN A 114 -2.10 8.35 -24.22
C GLN A 114 -1.07 9.46 -24.54
N ASP A 115 -0.95 10.48 -23.67
CA ASP A 115 -0.03 11.59 -23.86
C ASP A 115 1.12 11.57 -22.84
N SER A 116 2.32 11.23 -23.31
CA SER A 116 3.53 11.17 -22.45
C SER A 116 4.05 12.54 -22.00
N THR A 117 3.46 13.64 -22.43
CA THR A 117 3.86 14.99 -22.01
C THR A 117 3.71 15.13 -20.47
N LEU A 118 2.66 14.53 -19.90
CA LEU A 118 2.36 14.64 -18.47
C LEU A 118 3.48 14.09 -17.59
N ILE A 119 4.13 12.98 -17.95
CA ILE A 119 5.20 12.38 -17.13
C ILE A 119 6.45 13.25 -17.01
N ARG A 120 6.58 14.27 -17.86
CA ARG A 120 7.66 15.26 -17.81
C ARG A 120 7.32 16.45 -16.91
N THR A 121 6.16 16.43 -16.30
CA THR A 121 5.70 17.49 -15.39
C THR A 121 5.74 17.02 -13.93
N PRO A 122 6.09 17.88 -12.97
CA PRO A 122 6.13 17.50 -11.56
C PRO A 122 4.73 17.17 -11.01
N ILE A 123 3.67 17.71 -11.61
CA ILE A 123 2.30 17.56 -11.12
C ILE A 123 1.74 16.15 -11.35
N PHE A 124 2.23 15.40 -12.36
CA PHE A 124 1.72 14.06 -12.64
C PHE A 124 2.02 13.09 -11.49
N LYS A 125 3.28 13.08 -11.03
CA LYS A 125 3.67 12.28 -9.87
C LYS A 125 2.89 12.69 -8.62
N SER A 126 2.77 13.99 -8.36
CA SER A 126 2.03 14.51 -7.18
C SER A 126 0.56 14.07 -7.21
N LYS A 127 -0.09 14.06 -8.39
CA LYS A 127 -1.47 13.60 -8.54
C LYS A 127 -1.60 12.09 -8.35
N LEU A 128 -0.61 11.29 -8.79
CA LEU A 128 -0.55 9.86 -8.49
C LEU A 128 -0.40 9.62 -6.98
N ASP A 129 0.54 10.31 -6.34
CA ASP A 129 0.75 10.20 -4.88
C ASP A 129 -0.53 10.58 -4.11
N GLU A 130 -1.21 11.66 -4.51
CA GLU A 130 -2.48 12.06 -3.92
C GLU A 130 -3.55 10.98 -4.11
N PHE A 131 -3.71 10.44 -5.32
CA PHE A 131 -4.69 9.39 -5.62
C PHE A 131 -4.50 8.17 -4.71
N PHE A 132 -3.31 7.61 -4.70
CA PHE A 132 -3.03 6.42 -3.90
C PHE A 132 -3.15 6.66 -2.40
N ASN A 133 -2.75 7.85 -1.92
CA ASN A 133 -2.79 8.16 -0.49
C ASN A 133 -4.16 8.62 0.02
N THR A 134 -5.06 9.10 -0.85
CA THR A 134 -6.34 9.70 -0.41
C THR A 134 -7.59 9.09 -1.03
N ARG A 135 -7.47 8.34 -2.14
CA ARG A 135 -8.60 7.76 -2.88
C ARG A 135 -8.56 6.24 -2.95
N VAL A 136 -7.46 5.62 -2.58
CA VAL A 136 -7.31 4.16 -2.57
C VAL A 136 -7.25 3.67 -1.14
N LEU A 137 -8.07 2.66 -0.82
CA LEU A 137 -7.97 2.00 0.47
C LEU A 137 -6.60 1.33 0.57
N MET A 138 -5.91 1.53 1.70
CA MET A 138 -4.56 1.03 1.90
C MET A 138 -4.56 -0.46 2.28
N ILE A 139 -5.20 -1.25 1.40
CA ILE A 139 -5.19 -2.72 1.42
C ILE A 139 -4.66 -3.24 0.09
N PRO A 140 -3.93 -4.36 0.07
CA PRO A 140 -3.22 -4.86 -1.10
C PRO A 140 -4.09 -4.98 -2.35
N ASP A 141 -5.27 -5.55 -2.20
CA ASP A 141 -6.22 -5.78 -3.29
C ASP A 141 -6.70 -4.48 -3.96
N SER A 142 -6.98 -3.45 -3.16
CA SER A 142 -7.36 -2.13 -3.67
C SER A 142 -6.22 -1.45 -4.39
N VAL A 143 -5.01 -1.49 -3.82
CA VAL A 143 -3.81 -0.90 -4.45
C VAL A 143 -3.50 -1.61 -5.76
N TYR A 144 -3.56 -2.94 -5.79
CA TYR A 144 -3.35 -3.72 -7.01
C TYR A 144 -4.40 -3.39 -8.08
N LYS A 145 -5.69 -3.42 -7.75
CA LYS A 145 -6.80 -3.15 -8.69
C LYS A 145 -6.70 -1.74 -9.29
N GLU A 146 -6.44 -0.73 -8.48
CA GLU A 146 -6.31 0.64 -8.98
C GLU A 146 -5.03 0.84 -9.79
N SER A 147 -3.93 0.19 -9.41
CA SER A 147 -2.69 0.17 -10.20
C SER A 147 -2.94 -0.41 -11.59
N VAL A 148 -3.57 -1.57 -11.66
CA VAL A 148 -3.93 -2.19 -12.94
C VAL A 148 -4.84 -1.27 -13.75
N ASN A 149 -5.87 -0.68 -13.13
CA ASN A 149 -6.81 0.22 -13.81
C ASN A 149 -6.09 1.39 -14.52
N ILE A 150 -5.18 2.08 -13.84
CA ILE A 150 -4.46 3.21 -14.44
C ILE A 150 -3.39 2.77 -15.47
N ILE A 151 -2.70 1.65 -15.22
CA ILE A 151 -1.72 1.09 -16.15
C ILE A 151 -2.40 0.70 -17.46
N GLU A 152 -3.52 -0.03 -17.41
CA GLU A 152 -4.23 -0.48 -18.61
C GLU A 152 -4.75 0.69 -19.46
N LYS A 153 -5.14 1.81 -18.84
CA LYS A 153 -5.52 3.03 -19.57
C LYS A 153 -4.37 3.61 -20.41
N SER A 154 -3.13 3.27 -20.12
CA SER A 154 -1.94 3.83 -20.80
C SER A 154 -1.36 2.92 -21.90
N ARG A 155 -1.97 1.78 -22.19
CA ARG A 155 -1.41 0.77 -23.13
C ARG A 155 -1.05 1.31 -24.52
N GLY A 156 -1.76 2.31 -25.02
CA GLY A 156 -1.46 2.94 -26.32
C GLY A 156 -0.21 3.85 -26.33
N CYS A 157 0.34 4.20 -25.18
CA CYS A 157 1.52 5.07 -25.05
C CYS A 157 2.64 4.38 -24.26
N LYS A 158 3.65 3.83 -24.96
CA LYS A 158 4.75 3.08 -24.33
C LYS A 158 5.44 3.84 -23.19
N ALA A 159 5.67 5.14 -23.33
CA ALA A 159 6.35 5.93 -22.30
C ALA A 159 5.49 6.08 -21.04
N MET A 160 4.18 6.31 -21.19
CA MET A 160 3.24 6.40 -20.06
C MET A 160 3.06 5.03 -19.40
N PHE A 161 2.92 3.96 -20.19
CA PHE A 161 2.79 2.60 -19.70
C PHE A 161 4.02 2.21 -18.85
N ARG A 162 5.23 2.41 -19.38
CA ARG A 162 6.48 2.17 -18.65
C ARG A 162 6.53 2.96 -17.33
N TYR A 163 6.17 4.24 -17.38
CA TYR A 163 6.17 5.09 -16.20
C TYR A 163 5.21 4.58 -15.13
N LEU A 164 3.97 4.27 -15.50
CA LEU A 164 2.94 3.82 -14.57
C LEU A 164 3.22 2.43 -14.00
N VAL A 165 3.69 1.48 -14.82
CA VAL A 165 4.14 0.17 -14.33
C VAL A 165 5.23 0.34 -13.28
N SER A 166 6.26 1.14 -13.58
CA SER A 166 7.36 1.38 -12.64
C SER A 166 6.91 2.12 -11.39
N TYR A 167 6.04 3.12 -11.53
CA TYR A 167 5.50 3.87 -10.39
C TYR A 167 4.68 2.97 -9.46
N CYS A 168 3.70 2.24 -9.98
CA CYS A 168 2.82 1.39 -9.18
C CYS A 168 3.59 0.25 -8.50
N PHE A 169 4.52 -0.35 -9.23
CA PHE A 169 5.41 -1.38 -8.69
C PHE A 169 6.24 -0.85 -7.51
N ASN A 170 6.92 0.29 -7.70
CA ASN A 170 7.72 0.89 -6.63
C ASN A 170 6.86 1.38 -5.46
N TYR A 171 5.65 1.87 -5.72
CA TYR A 171 4.70 2.26 -4.68
C TYR A 171 4.33 1.07 -3.79
N ALA A 172 4.02 -0.09 -4.38
CA ALA A 172 3.71 -1.31 -3.64
C ALA A 172 4.95 -1.84 -2.88
N LEU A 173 6.11 -1.90 -3.54
CA LEU A 173 7.37 -2.41 -2.98
C LEU A 173 7.86 -1.58 -1.77
N SER A 174 7.74 -0.26 -1.84
CA SER A 174 8.20 0.64 -0.78
C SER A 174 7.19 0.88 0.32
N ASN A 175 5.97 0.36 0.18
CA ASN A 175 4.89 0.59 1.12
C ASN A 175 5.09 -0.20 2.41
N LYS A 176 4.91 0.47 3.56
CA LYS A 176 5.14 -0.13 4.89
C LYS A 176 3.87 -0.70 5.53
N TYR A 177 2.73 -0.59 4.89
CA TYR A 177 1.51 -1.21 5.41
C TYR A 177 1.59 -2.73 5.30
N MET A 178 1.23 -3.41 6.38
CA MET A 178 1.26 -4.86 6.48
C MET A 178 0.44 -5.50 5.35
N GLY A 179 1.02 -6.51 4.68
CA GLY A 179 0.40 -7.24 3.58
C GLY A 179 0.55 -6.58 2.20
N MET A 180 1.15 -5.37 2.09
CA MET A 180 1.31 -4.69 0.80
C MET A 180 2.25 -5.41 -0.17
N ASP A 181 3.07 -6.31 0.32
CA ASP A 181 3.84 -7.30 -0.42
C ASP A 181 2.99 -8.13 -1.39
N ALA A 182 1.71 -8.39 -1.07
CA ALA A 182 0.80 -9.02 -2.02
C ALA A 182 0.58 -8.17 -3.29
N ALA A 183 0.41 -6.86 -3.16
CA ALA A 183 0.27 -5.97 -4.31
C ALA A 183 1.57 -5.94 -5.15
N PHE A 184 2.74 -5.93 -4.49
CA PHE A 184 4.04 -6.05 -5.15
C PHE A 184 4.14 -7.35 -5.96
N VAL A 185 3.86 -8.50 -5.33
CA VAL A 185 3.92 -9.82 -5.98
C VAL A 185 2.99 -9.90 -7.19
N TYR A 186 1.75 -9.40 -7.06
CA TYR A 186 0.77 -9.43 -8.16
C TYR A 186 1.17 -8.53 -9.33
N LEU A 187 1.69 -7.33 -9.08
CA LEU A 187 2.17 -6.43 -10.12
C LEU A 187 3.42 -6.98 -10.81
N ALA A 188 4.36 -7.56 -10.04
CA ALA A 188 5.53 -8.22 -10.58
C ALA A 188 5.14 -9.36 -11.52
N LYS A 189 4.27 -10.27 -11.07
CA LYS A 189 3.78 -11.39 -11.87
C LYS A 189 3.05 -10.95 -13.13
N LYS A 190 2.28 -9.85 -13.04
CA LYS A 190 1.47 -9.38 -14.16
C LYS A 190 2.29 -8.68 -15.25
N TYR A 191 3.26 -7.85 -14.89
CA TYR A 191 3.94 -6.98 -15.85
C TYR A 191 5.42 -7.29 -16.07
N TYR A 192 6.14 -7.75 -15.03
CA TYR A 192 7.57 -8.02 -15.13
C TYR A 192 7.85 -9.46 -15.58
N LEU A 193 7.25 -10.45 -14.93
CA LEU A 193 7.51 -11.86 -15.22
C LEU A 193 6.80 -12.37 -16.47
N THR A 194 5.86 -11.61 -17.03
CA THR A 194 5.25 -11.88 -18.34
C THR A 194 6.07 -11.34 -19.52
N GLY A 195 7.13 -10.57 -19.25
CA GLY A 195 7.95 -9.92 -20.28
C GLY A 195 7.36 -8.63 -20.85
N GLU A 196 6.24 -8.11 -20.29
CA GLU A 196 5.67 -6.82 -20.74
C GLU A 196 6.58 -5.64 -20.38
N ALA A 197 7.38 -5.75 -19.32
CA ALA A 197 8.37 -4.77 -18.90
C ALA A 197 9.70 -4.95 -19.68
N ASP A 198 9.65 -4.83 -21.00
CA ASP A 198 10.77 -5.05 -21.93
C ASP A 198 11.97 -4.08 -21.78
N TRP A 199 11.78 -3.05 -20.98
CA TRP A 199 12.81 -2.03 -20.66
C TRP A 199 13.67 -2.40 -19.45
N VAL A 200 13.37 -3.50 -18.75
CA VAL A 200 14.11 -3.93 -17.56
C VAL A 200 15.27 -4.83 -17.98
N ASP A 201 16.46 -4.55 -17.47
CA ASP A 201 17.60 -5.41 -17.72
C ASP A 201 17.46 -6.79 -17.03
N LYS A 202 18.19 -7.78 -17.57
CA LYS A 202 18.11 -9.16 -17.12
C LYS A 202 18.43 -9.33 -15.62
N LYS A 203 19.44 -8.63 -15.13
CA LYS A 203 19.85 -8.73 -13.72
C LYS A 203 18.76 -8.20 -12.78
N THR A 204 18.15 -7.09 -13.14
CA THR A 204 17.01 -6.52 -12.37
C THR A 204 15.82 -7.46 -12.40
N LEU A 205 15.51 -8.07 -13.56
CA LEU A 205 14.42 -9.05 -13.67
C LEU A 205 14.66 -10.29 -12.80
N GLU A 206 15.87 -10.85 -12.83
CA GLU A 206 16.28 -11.97 -11.96
C GLU A 206 16.12 -11.64 -10.47
N ASN A 207 16.47 -10.43 -10.06
CA ASN A 207 16.26 -9.97 -8.68
C ASN A 207 14.77 -9.88 -8.33
N ILE A 208 13.94 -9.32 -9.22
CA ILE A 208 12.48 -9.25 -9.02
C ILE A 208 11.89 -10.65 -8.92
N GLU A 209 12.29 -11.57 -9.81
CA GLU A 209 11.83 -12.95 -9.79
C GLU A 209 12.19 -13.65 -8.47
N ARG A 210 13.43 -13.48 -7.99
CA ARG A 210 13.86 -14.00 -6.70
C ARG A 210 13.02 -13.47 -5.55
N GLU A 211 12.79 -12.16 -5.49
CA GLU A 211 11.97 -11.54 -4.45
C GLU A 211 10.51 -12.05 -4.49
N VAL A 212 9.96 -12.24 -5.69
CA VAL A 212 8.61 -12.82 -5.86
C VAL A 212 8.57 -14.25 -5.35
N ILE A 213 9.57 -15.09 -5.68
CA ILE A 213 9.66 -16.47 -5.21
C ILE A 213 9.71 -16.53 -3.69
N LEU A 214 10.52 -15.69 -3.05
CA LEU A 214 10.68 -15.68 -1.60
C LEU A 214 9.44 -15.12 -0.88
N THR A 215 8.75 -14.15 -1.48
CA THR A 215 7.63 -13.44 -0.82
C THR A 215 6.29 -14.14 -1.03
N GLN A 216 6.06 -14.79 -2.18
CA GLN A 216 4.73 -15.29 -2.56
C GLN A 216 4.13 -16.33 -1.61
N TYR A 217 4.94 -17.01 -0.81
CA TYR A 217 4.49 -18.01 0.15
C TYR A 217 4.09 -17.42 1.51
N ASN A 218 4.46 -16.14 1.76
CA ASN A 218 4.28 -15.47 3.06
C ASN A 218 3.21 -14.38 3.04
N LEU A 219 2.39 -14.33 1.99
CA LEU A 219 1.32 -13.35 1.90
C LEU A 219 0.25 -13.62 2.97
N ILE A 220 -0.22 -12.56 3.61
CA ILE A 220 -1.25 -12.65 4.66
C ILE A 220 -2.50 -13.36 4.14
N GLY A 221 -3.03 -14.27 4.93
CA GLY A 221 -4.22 -15.07 4.62
C GLY A 221 -3.91 -16.34 3.80
N LEU A 222 -2.64 -16.60 3.45
CA LEU A 222 -2.25 -17.88 2.89
C LEU A 222 -1.95 -18.90 4.01
N LYS A 223 -2.19 -20.16 3.70
CA LYS A 223 -1.79 -21.26 4.57
C LYS A 223 -0.28 -21.32 4.68
N ALA A 224 0.25 -21.32 5.91
CA ALA A 224 1.68 -21.51 6.17
C ALA A 224 2.18 -22.83 5.57
N GLN A 225 3.43 -22.89 5.16
CA GLN A 225 4.04 -24.12 4.67
C GLN A 225 4.36 -25.08 5.83
N GLU A 226 4.16 -26.37 5.63
CA GLU A 226 4.44 -27.39 6.66
C GLU A 226 5.91 -27.38 7.07
N LEU A 227 6.12 -27.49 8.38
CA LEU A 227 7.44 -27.71 8.99
C LEU A 227 7.34 -28.96 9.87
N LYS A 228 7.92 -30.05 9.43
CA LYS A 228 8.07 -31.25 10.23
C LYS A 228 9.55 -31.40 10.61
N LEU A 229 9.86 -31.16 11.86
CA LEU A 229 11.24 -30.96 12.33
C LEU A 229 11.52 -31.72 13.62
N PRO A 230 12.77 -32.17 13.85
CA PRO A 230 13.17 -32.77 15.12
C PRO A 230 13.32 -31.72 16.24
N THR A 231 12.93 -32.10 17.44
CA THR A 231 13.16 -31.35 18.68
C THR A 231 14.58 -31.60 19.23
N MET A 232 14.88 -31.00 20.38
CA MET A 232 16.14 -31.21 21.10
C MET A 232 16.30 -32.66 21.55
N ASP A 233 15.22 -33.32 21.93
CA ASP A 233 15.19 -34.72 22.39
C ASP A 233 15.15 -35.73 21.25
N GLY A 234 15.04 -35.26 20.00
CA GLY A 234 14.98 -36.08 18.79
C GLY A 234 13.60 -36.52 18.37
N ASP A 235 12.57 -36.12 19.08
CA ASP A 235 11.16 -36.29 18.69
C ASP A 235 10.82 -35.38 17.50
N TRP A 236 9.85 -35.79 16.69
CA TRP A 236 9.40 -34.99 15.55
C TRP A 236 8.14 -34.19 15.91
N VAL A 237 8.17 -32.90 15.57
CA VAL A 237 7.02 -31.99 15.68
C VAL A 237 6.61 -31.48 14.32
N SER A 238 5.31 -31.24 14.14
CA SER A 238 4.71 -30.70 12.91
C SER A 238 4.01 -29.39 13.21
N LEU A 239 4.23 -28.40 12.37
CA LEU A 239 3.53 -27.11 12.46
C LEU A 239 2.02 -27.30 12.29
N TYR A 240 1.61 -28.16 11.34
CA TYR A 240 0.19 -28.45 11.08
C TYR A 240 -0.50 -29.25 12.18
N GLU A 241 0.24 -30.04 12.94
CA GLU A 241 -0.27 -30.78 14.09
C GLU A 241 -0.23 -29.93 15.40
N THR A 242 0.26 -28.70 15.31
CA THR A 242 0.29 -27.78 16.45
C THR A 242 -1.08 -27.18 16.68
N GLU A 243 -1.86 -27.81 17.59
CA GLU A 243 -3.18 -27.30 17.94
C GLU A 243 -3.09 -26.07 18.83
N ALA A 244 -3.43 -24.90 18.30
CA ALA A 244 -3.50 -23.63 19.01
C ALA A 244 -4.44 -22.65 18.29
N PRO A 245 -5.15 -21.75 18.99
CA PRO A 245 -5.89 -20.67 18.35
C PRO A 245 -4.97 -19.74 17.57
N PHE A 246 -3.77 -19.48 18.13
CA PHE A 246 -2.70 -18.74 17.49
C PHE A 246 -1.35 -19.36 17.82
N THR A 247 -0.49 -19.46 16.80
CA THR A 247 0.89 -19.92 16.93
C THR A 247 1.84 -18.83 16.46
N LEU A 248 2.80 -18.44 17.28
CA LEU A 248 3.94 -17.65 16.83
C LEU A 248 4.99 -18.58 16.25
N LEU A 249 5.14 -18.55 14.93
CA LEU A 249 6.26 -19.21 14.25
C LEU A 249 7.45 -18.27 14.27
N LEU A 250 8.53 -18.71 14.93
CA LEU A 250 9.74 -17.93 15.17
C LEU A 250 10.95 -18.63 14.55
N PHE A 251 11.67 -17.94 13.67
CA PHE A 251 12.98 -18.36 13.17
C PHE A 251 14.06 -17.52 13.84
N TRP A 252 15.04 -18.19 14.45
CA TRP A 252 16.02 -17.52 15.29
C TRP A 252 17.37 -18.24 15.35
N GLU A 253 18.39 -17.55 15.86
CA GLU A 253 19.75 -18.04 16.01
C GLU A 253 20.31 -17.68 17.38
N ALA A 254 21.01 -18.62 18.04
CA ALA A 254 21.61 -18.39 19.34
C ALA A 254 22.71 -17.32 19.32
N ASP A 255 23.43 -17.16 18.20
CA ASP A 255 24.49 -16.17 18.05
C ASP A 255 24.02 -14.79 17.59
N CYS A 256 22.78 -14.66 17.14
CA CYS A 256 22.22 -13.41 16.66
C CYS A 256 21.97 -12.41 17.80
N GLY A 257 22.58 -11.24 17.75
CA GLY A 257 22.45 -10.21 18.77
C GLY A 257 21.03 -9.68 18.99
N HIS A 258 20.20 -9.65 17.93
CA HIS A 258 18.80 -9.30 18.05
C HIS A 258 17.98 -10.42 18.69
N CYS A 259 18.28 -11.68 18.33
CA CYS A 259 17.63 -12.85 18.93
C CYS A 259 17.87 -12.94 20.42
N LYS A 260 19.12 -12.71 20.88
CA LYS A 260 19.49 -12.69 22.31
C LYS A 260 18.63 -11.73 23.15
N LYS A 261 18.14 -10.66 22.54
CA LYS A 261 17.28 -9.67 23.20
C LYS A 261 15.79 -10.01 23.08
N GLN A 262 15.35 -10.40 21.88
CA GLN A 262 13.93 -10.53 21.58
C GLN A 262 13.35 -11.89 21.99
N VAL A 263 14.10 -12.99 21.82
CA VAL A 263 13.57 -14.34 22.11
C VAL A 263 13.15 -14.50 23.57
N PRO A 264 13.97 -14.10 24.58
CA PRO A 264 13.53 -14.12 25.98
C PRO A 264 12.32 -13.22 26.26
N GLN A 265 12.18 -12.08 25.55
CA GLN A 265 11.02 -11.19 25.71
C GLN A 265 9.74 -11.80 25.15
N ILE A 266 9.82 -12.69 24.16
CA ILE A 266 8.66 -13.43 23.65
C ILE A 266 8.11 -14.34 24.75
N LYS A 267 8.94 -15.00 25.54
CA LYS A 267 8.50 -15.80 26.68
C LYS A 267 7.69 -14.94 27.65
N THR A 268 8.33 -13.93 28.24
CA THR A 268 7.72 -13.13 29.32
C THR A 268 6.62 -12.17 28.83
N GLY A 269 6.79 -11.62 27.62
CA GLY A 269 5.86 -10.61 27.05
C GLY A 269 4.64 -11.20 26.35
N LEU A 270 4.78 -12.36 25.71
CA LEU A 270 3.73 -12.98 24.92
C LEU A 270 3.30 -14.34 25.47
N LEU A 271 4.23 -15.32 25.54
CA LEU A 271 3.83 -16.67 25.92
C LEU A 271 3.22 -16.74 27.30
N ASP A 272 3.86 -16.18 28.32
CA ASP A 272 3.36 -16.24 29.70
C ASP A 272 1.98 -15.59 29.84
N LYS A 273 1.68 -14.56 29.05
CA LYS A 273 0.37 -13.89 29.08
C LYS A 273 -0.72 -14.66 28.35
N PHE A 274 -0.38 -15.27 27.19
CA PHE A 274 -1.38 -15.84 26.29
C PHE A 274 -1.43 -17.38 26.33
N LYS A 275 -0.48 -18.05 26.99
CA LYS A 275 -0.49 -19.50 27.22
C LYS A 275 -1.80 -20.01 27.84
N PRO A 276 -2.45 -19.31 28.81
CA PRO A 276 -3.75 -19.73 29.34
C PRO A 276 -4.87 -19.73 28.29
N TYR A 277 -4.71 -19.01 27.18
CA TYR A 277 -5.64 -18.94 26.06
C TYR A 277 -5.24 -19.89 24.91
N GLY A 278 -4.26 -20.78 25.12
CA GLY A 278 -3.83 -21.76 24.14
C GLY A 278 -2.80 -21.26 23.13
N PHE A 279 -2.22 -20.07 23.34
CA PHE A 279 -1.13 -19.56 22.47
C PHE A 279 0.11 -20.43 22.58
N LYS A 280 0.74 -20.73 21.43
CA LYS A 280 1.99 -21.49 21.34
C LYS A 280 3.06 -20.74 20.58
N VAL A 281 4.31 -21.07 20.87
CA VAL A 281 5.48 -20.61 20.11
C VAL A 281 6.14 -21.81 19.48
N PHE A 282 6.19 -21.85 18.14
CA PHE A 282 6.92 -22.84 17.35
C PHE A 282 8.24 -22.20 16.92
N ALA A 283 9.32 -22.59 17.59
CA ALA A 283 10.62 -21.92 17.50
C ALA A 283 11.63 -22.76 16.73
N VAL A 284 11.96 -22.33 15.51
CA VAL A 284 12.90 -22.98 14.62
C VAL A 284 14.28 -22.34 14.76
N HIS A 285 15.23 -23.09 15.29
CA HIS A 285 16.64 -22.69 15.29
C HIS A 285 17.24 -22.90 13.89
N THR A 286 17.82 -21.85 13.30
CA THR A 286 18.20 -21.86 11.87
C THR A 286 19.67 -22.21 11.60
N GLN A 287 20.47 -22.46 12.65
CA GLN A 287 21.86 -22.88 12.57
C GLN A 287 22.05 -24.36 12.94
N ASN A 288 23.17 -24.94 12.52
CA ASN A 288 23.53 -26.35 12.80
C ASN A 288 24.43 -26.51 14.05
N ASP A 289 24.32 -25.59 15.02
CA ASP A 289 25.07 -25.66 16.29
C ASP A 289 24.10 -26.06 17.40
N LYS A 290 24.05 -27.39 17.64
CA LYS A 290 23.13 -27.96 18.63
C LYS A 290 23.48 -27.52 20.05
N GLU A 291 24.76 -27.49 20.39
CA GLU A 291 25.21 -27.14 21.74
C GLU A 291 24.87 -25.69 22.10
N LYS A 292 25.09 -24.74 21.20
CA LYS A 292 24.71 -23.35 21.43
C LYS A 292 23.19 -23.18 21.54
N TRP A 293 22.43 -23.91 20.73
CA TRP A 293 20.98 -23.89 20.79
C TRP A 293 20.46 -24.40 22.13
N GLU A 294 20.92 -25.57 22.58
CA GLU A 294 20.57 -26.19 23.87
C GLU A 294 20.94 -25.28 25.04
N ASN A 295 22.15 -24.73 25.04
CA ASN A 295 22.61 -23.80 26.07
C ASN A 295 21.73 -22.55 26.14
N PHE A 296 21.39 -21.95 25.02
CA PHE A 296 20.52 -20.77 24.99
C PHE A 296 19.12 -21.06 25.51
N VAL A 297 18.50 -22.17 25.07
CA VAL A 297 17.20 -22.60 25.55
C VAL A 297 17.20 -22.84 27.07
N THR A 298 18.25 -23.43 27.58
CA THR A 298 18.43 -23.72 29.03
C THR A 298 18.67 -22.44 29.81
N GLU A 299 19.57 -21.57 29.37
CA GLU A 299 19.90 -20.31 30.04
C GLU A 299 18.69 -19.38 30.19
N HIS A 300 17.82 -19.37 29.15
CA HIS A 300 16.63 -18.50 29.13
C HIS A 300 15.32 -19.23 29.48
N GLU A 301 15.41 -20.50 29.94
CA GLU A 301 14.26 -21.34 30.34
C GLU A 301 13.16 -21.41 29.30
N LEU A 302 13.49 -21.58 28.00
CA LEU A 302 12.55 -21.57 26.88
C LEU A 302 11.89 -22.94 26.64
N PHE A 303 11.75 -23.77 27.64
CA PHE A 303 11.19 -25.14 27.55
C PHE A 303 9.70 -25.16 27.18
N ASP A 304 8.99 -24.07 27.38
CA ASP A 304 7.58 -23.92 26.97
C ASP A 304 7.40 -23.63 25.48
N PHE A 305 8.49 -23.36 24.74
CA PHE A 305 8.47 -23.27 23.30
C PHE A 305 8.52 -24.68 22.69
N ILE A 306 7.89 -24.87 21.53
CA ILE A 306 8.13 -26.03 20.69
C ILE A 306 9.45 -25.78 19.97
N ASN A 307 10.55 -26.21 20.59
CA ASN A 307 11.91 -25.96 20.09
C ASN A 307 12.29 -27.04 19.08
N CYS A 308 12.57 -26.63 17.85
CA CYS A 308 12.97 -27.52 16.77
C CYS A 308 14.04 -26.89 15.85
N TRP A 309 14.62 -27.69 14.98
CA TRP A 309 15.64 -27.25 14.04
C TRP A 309 15.67 -28.12 12.78
N ASP A 310 16.36 -27.66 11.72
CA ASP A 310 16.51 -28.40 10.46
C ASP A 310 17.97 -28.63 10.10
N PRO A 311 18.68 -29.55 10.81
CA PRO A 311 20.10 -29.76 10.61
C PRO A 311 20.46 -30.34 9.24
N GLN A 312 19.49 -30.93 8.56
CA GLN A 312 19.67 -31.54 7.23
C GLN A 312 19.11 -30.70 6.10
N ASN A 313 18.55 -29.50 6.43
CA ASN A 313 17.92 -28.58 5.47
C ASN A 313 16.86 -29.25 4.59
N GLN A 314 15.98 -30.07 5.20
CA GLN A 314 14.97 -30.86 4.51
C GLN A 314 13.71 -30.08 4.15
N THR A 315 13.36 -29.06 4.97
CA THR A 315 12.09 -28.34 4.82
C THR A 315 12.17 -27.14 3.88
N ASN A 316 13.37 -26.76 3.43
CA ASN A 316 13.60 -25.56 2.62
C ASN A 316 12.95 -24.28 3.20
N PHE A 317 12.87 -24.21 4.53
CA PHE A 317 12.19 -23.10 5.25
C PHE A 317 12.72 -21.72 4.88
N ARG A 318 14.01 -21.61 4.52
CA ARG A 318 14.62 -20.34 4.12
C ARG A 318 13.93 -19.72 2.91
N VAL A 319 13.51 -20.54 1.95
CA VAL A 319 12.76 -20.09 0.77
C VAL A 319 11.30 -19.85 1.11
N TYR A 320 10.66 -20.80 1.76
CA TYR A 320 9.24 -20.74 2.06
C TYR A 320 8.86 -19.63 3.04
N TYR A 321 9.75 -19.28 3.96
CA TYR A 321 9.53 -18.25 4.97
C TYR A 321 10.43 -17.04 4.80
N HIS A 322 11.12 -16.90 3.66
CA HIS A 322 11.99 -15.76 3.34
C HIS A 322 12.97 -15.44 4.49
N ILE A 323 13.77 -16.42 4.91
CA ILE A 323 14.68 -16.28 6.04
C ILE A 323 16.07 -15.88 5.54
N ASP A 324 16.27 -14.59 5.33
CA ASP A 324 17.58 -13.98 4.98
C ASP A 324 18.31 -13.45 6.21
N SER A 325 17.60 -13.20 7.30
CA SER A 325 18.14 -12.73 8.58
C SER A 325 17.27 -13.22 9.73
N THR A 326 17.76 -13.09 10.97
CA THR A 326 17.03 -13.50 12.18
C THR A 326 16.97 -12.36 13.21
N PRO A 327 15.94 -12.30 14.06
CA PRO A 327 14.76 -13.18 14.08
C PRO A 327 13.72 -12.80 13.05
N VAL A 328 12.97 -13.79 12.53
CA VAL A 328 11.77 -13.59 11.72
C VAL A 328 10.59 -14.23 12.43
N MET A 329 9.44 -13.58 12.40
CA MET A 329 8.25 -14.00 13.13
C MET A 329 7.01 -13.92 12.26
N TYR A 330 6.18 -14.98 12.31
CA TYR A 330 4.87 -15.05 11.69
C TYR A 330 3.83 -15.41 12.76
N LEU A 331 2.74 -14.65 12.80
CA LEU A 331 1.59 -15.02 13.61
C LEU A 331 0.63 -15.82 12.74
N LEU A 332 0.40 -17.07 13.11
CA LEU A 332 -0.48 -18.00 12.42
C LEU A 332 -1.77 -18.14 13.21
N ASP A 333 -2.90 -18.06 12.55
CA ASP A 333 -4.21 -18.46 13.07
C ASP A 333 -4.52 -19.94 12.72
N LYS A 334 -5.68 -20.40 13.16
CA LYS A 334 -6.10 -21.80 13.02
C LYS A 334 -6.55 -22.15 11.61
#